data_0f9a1f2ffbead2b61fe61fc5a9c928e9
#
_entry.id   0f9a1f2ffbead2b61fe61fc5a9c928e9
#
_cell.length_a   1.000
_cell.length_b   1.000
_cell.length_c   1.000
_cell.angle_alpha   90.00
_cell.angle_beta   90.00
_cell.angle_gamma   90.00
#
_symmetry.space_group_name_H-M   'P 1'
#
loop_
_entity.id
_entity.type
_entity.pdbx_description
1 polymer ?
#
loop_
_entity_poly.entity_id
_entity_poly.type
_entity_poly.pdbx_seq_one_letter_code
_entity_poly.pdbx_strand_id
1 'polypeptide(L)'
;GITDGLICVLSCVEPCRTYDIHRDRARKQIHPIARERKCLHLYFYYVDRAFGFMHVRVQTWLPLTIDVYVNGREWLARRLTRAGVAYTPCDNCFTAIADFARAQRASDELTTLDWPTLLTAWARRVMPWLDRRSGWDLRPYYWSQRQSEYATDVVFAAAADLATIYPRLTRHAIDAFHAPNVLRFLGRRFGHRSDGEVTSTFKRRTEGVCVRHSVEENSLKMYDKAGRVLRIETTINNPRRFKLRRRTTHAGRRRTRWVPLRKGVIDLPRRVDLSRAANARYLDALAVVDDPTVSCHLLDPVSHPASLDGRRHRPLRPIAPDDAAMEAALLAVSPRPTGFRHQDLLRALATLEVPRTPGRITRQLRLYRAHALVGRAGLGDGAATRRRAGHL
;
A
#
# COMPACT_ATOMS: atom_id res chain seq x y z
N GLY A 1 18.58 -28.30 -16.59
CA GLY A 1 18.96 -27.02 -16.00
C GLY A 1 19.17 -27.14 -14.51
N ILE A 2 19.86 -26.17 -13.88
CA ILE A 2 20.09 -26.16 -12.44
C ILE A 2 18.77 -25.88 -11.72
N THR A 3 18.33 -26.82 -10.88
CA THR A 3 17.09 -26.70 -10.11
C THR A 3 17.33 -26.23 -8.68
N ASP A 4 18.56 -26.38 -8.17
CA ASP A 4 19.04 -25.89 -6.88
C ASP A 4 20.57 -25.79 -6.93
N GLY A 5 21.15 -24.67 -6.51
CA GLY A 5 22.59 -24.49 -6.45
C GLY A 5 23.10 -23.26 -7.20
N LEU A 6 24.43 -23.10 -7.17
CA LEU A 6 25.14 -22.00 -7.82
C LEU A 6 25.10 -22.15 -9.34
N ILE A 7 24.77 -21.07 -10.03
CA ILE A 7 24.81 -20.97 -11.50
C ILE A 7 26.17 -20.43 -11.93
N CYS A 8 26.54 -19.24 -11.43
CA CYS A 8 27.79 -18.57 -11.76
C CYS A 8 28.13 -17.50 -10.72
N VAL A 9 29.38 -17.07 -10.75
CA VAL A 9 29.86 -15.91 -10.00
C VAL A 9 30.38 -14.89 -11.00
N LEU A 10 29.81 -13.69 -10.97
CA LEU A 10 30.29 -12.57 -11.78
C LEU A 10 30.97 -11.53 -10.90
N SER A 11 31.95 -10.86 -11.43
CA SER A 11 32.61 -9.73 -10.77
C SER A 11 32.33 -8.44 -11.53
N CYS A 12 32.11 -7.36 -10.80
CA CYS A 12 31.87 -6.04 -11.37
C CYS A 12 32.48 -4.95 -10.48
N VAL A 13 33.05 -3.92 -11.11
CA VAL A 13 33.55 -2.75 -10.39
C VAL A 13 32.51 -1.66 -10.45
N GLU A 14 31.94 -1.33 -9.28
CA GLU A 14 30.81 -0.39 -9.16
C GLU A 14 31.11 0.73 -8.16
N PRO A 15 30.50 1.94 -8.37
CA PRO A 15 30.48 2.98 -7.36
C PRO A 15 29.77 2.49 -6.10
N CYS A 16 30.39 2.69 -4.96
CA CYS A 16 29.78 2.28 -3.71
C CYS A 16 30.25 3.18 -2.55
N ARG A 17 29.43 3.20 -1.50
CA ARG A 17 29.82 3.79 -0.23
C ARG A 17 30.87 2.90 0.43
N THR A 18 32.03 3.47 0.70
CA THR A 18 33.17 2.77 1.28
C THR A 18 33.89 3.62 2.32
N TYR A 19 35.00 3.14 2.88
CA TYR A 19 35.80 3.86 3.86
C TYR A 19 37.28 3.81 3.46
N ASP A 20 37.93 4.98 3.53
CA ASP A 20 39.40 5.09 3.59
C ASP A 20 39.84 4.89 5.02
N ILE A 21 40.95 4.21 5.20
CA ILE A 21 41.55 4.01 6.52
C ILE A 21 42.67 5.05 6.67
N HIS A 22 42.39 6.06 7.47
CA HIS A 22 43.40 7.06 7.86
C HIS A 22 44.09 6.63 9.15
N ARG A 23 45.41 6.55 9.11
CA ARG A 23 46.23 6.18 10.28
C ARG A 23 46.83 7.45 10.90
N ASP A 24 46.37 7.85 12.08
CA ASP A 24 46.99 8.85 12.92
C ASP A 24 48.13 8.21 13.70
N ARG A 25 49.36 8.43 13.23
CA ARG A 25 50.59 7.86 13.85
C ARG A 25 50.88 8.46 15.21
N ALA A 26 50.57 9.74 15.41
CA ALA A 26 50.85 10.46 16.67
C ALA A 26 49.96 9.95 17.81
N ARG A 27 48.68 9.70 17.50
CA ARG A 27 47.70 9.20 18.47
C ARG A 27 47.56 7.67 18.48
N LYS A 28 48.29 6.96 17.60
CA LYS A 28 48.20 5.50 17.39
C LYS A 28 46.77 5.05 17.14
N GLN A 29 45.98 5.85 16.40
CA GLN A 29 44.57 5.60 16.11
C GLN A 29 44.34 5.38 14.61
N ILE A 30 43.28 4.61 14.31
CA ILE A 30 42.78 4.39 12.95
C ILE A 30 41.41 5.01 12.84
N HIS A 31 41.23 5.90 11.88
CA HIS A 31 39.96 6.58 11.63
C HIS A 31 39.39 6.17 10.25
N PRO A 32 38.23 5.51 10.19
CA PRO A 32 37.55 5.25 8.94
C PRO A 32 36.86 6.55 8.45
N ILE A 33 37.22 7.01 7.27
CA ILE A 33 36.62 8.18 6.62
C ILE A 33 35.70 7.71 5.51
N ALA A 34 34.38 8.02 5.61
CA ALA A 34 33.42 7.65 4.58
C ALA A 34 33.72 8.32 3.24
N ARG A 35 33.73 7.55 2.17
CA ARG A 35 33.96 7.98 0.79
C ARG A 35 33.01 7.25 -0.16
N GLU A 36 32.78 7.85 -1.32
CA GLU A 36 32.20 7.15 -2.47
C GLU A 36 33.34 6.84 -3.45
N ARG A 37 33.54 5.55 -3.67
CA ARG A 37 34.58 5.03 -4.59
C ARG A 37 34.07 3.81 -5.33
N LYS A 38 34.74 3.47 -6.43
CA LYS A 38 34.55 2.20 -7.11
C LYS A 38 35.26 1.10 -6.33
N CYS A 39 34.57 -0.01 -6.07
CA CYS A 39 35.19 -1.22 -5.55
C CYS A 39 34.63 -2.47 -6.26
N LEU A 40 35.35 -3.57 -6.13
CA LEU A 40 34.96 -4.86 -6.67
C LEU A 40 33.75 -5.38 -5.89
N HIS A 41 32.76 -5.86 -6.63
CA HIS A 41 31.62 -6.60 -6.13
C HIS A 41 31.60 -7.99 -6.76
N LEU A 42 31.19 -8.99 -5.99
CA LEU A 42 30.94 -10.34 -6.45
C LEU A 42 29.44 -10.61 -6.42
N TYR A 43 28.91 -11.12 -7.52
CA TYR A 43 27.50 -11.49 -7.69
C TYR A 43 27.42 -13.02 -7.80
N PHE A 44 26.84 -13.65 -6.79
CA PHE A 44 26.59 -15.09 -6.76
C PHE A 44 25.15 -15.33 -7.25
N TYR A 45 25.00 -15.80 -8.47
CA TYR A 45 23.70 -16.18 -9.04
C TYR A 45 23.43 -17.65 -8.78
N TYR A 46 22.26 -17.94 -8.22
CA TYR A 46 21.88 -19.31 -7.90
C TYR A 46 20.37 -19.53 -7.97
N VAL A 47 19.96 -20.80 -8.01
CA VAL A 47 18.58 -21.22 -7.88
C VAL A 47 18.36 -21.77 -6.48
N ASP A 48 17.38 -21.23 -5.77
CA ASP A 48 16.92 -21.73 -4.49
C ASP A 48 15.63 -22.54 -4.68
N ARG A 49 15.49 -23.65 -3.93
CA ARG A 49 14.31 -24.52 -4.05
C ARG A 49 12.99 -23.84 -3.76
N ALA A 50 12.99 -22.85 -2.87
CA ALA A 50 11.77 -22.15 -2.45
C ALA A 50 11.57 -20.84 -3.23
N PHE A 51 12.65 -20.10 -3.51
CA PHE A 51 12.60 -18.74 -4.06
C PHE A 51 12.98 -18.66 -5.54
N GLY A 52 13.43 -19.77 -6.15
CA GLY A 52 13.84 -19.78 -7.54
C GLY A 52 15.13 -19.02 -7.78
N PHE A 53 15.18 -18.30 -8.89
CA PHE A 53 16.35 -17.51 -9.27
C PHE A 53 16.58 -16.34 -8.32
N MET A 54 17.78 -16.31 -7.74
CA MET A 54 18.21 -15.32 -6.76
C MET A 54 19.65 -14.89 -7.02
N HIS A 55 20.06 -13.80 -6.41
CA HIS A 55 21.47 -13.47 -6.32
C HIS A 55 21.83 -12.87 -4.96
N VAL A 56 23.09 -13.08 -4.57
CA VAL A 56 23.74 -12.41 -3.46
C VAL A 56 24.86 -11.57 -4.01
N ARG A 57 24.84 -10.27 -3.71
CA ARG A 57 25.89 -9.32 -4.05
C ARG A 57 26.73 -9.06 -2.82
N VAL A 58 28.02 -9.17 -2.97
CA VAL A 58 29.00 -8.97 -1.89
C VAL A 58 29.95 -7.86 -2.28
N GLN A 59 30.03 -6.81 -1.47
CA GLN A 59 31.06 -5.77 -1.59
C GLN A 59 32.36 -6.30 -0.97
N THR A 60 33.45 -6.31 -1.73
CA THR A 60 34.73 -6.91 -1.27
C THR A 60 35.57 -5.99 -0.40
N TRP A 61 35.15 -4.76 -0.19
CA TRP A 61 35.81 -3.78 0.67
C TRP A 61 34.86 -3.23 1.72
N LEU A 62 35.41 -2.62 2.79
CA LEU A 62 34.63 -2.03 3.87
C LEU A 62 33.52 -1.10 3.34
N PRO A 63 32.30 -1.24 3.86
CA PRO A 63 31.87 -1.99 5.05
C PRO A 63 31.51 -3.46 4.80
N LEU A 64 31.90 -4.09 3.71
CA LEU A 64 31.66 -5.50 3.39
C LEU A 64 30.15 -5.83 3.35
N THR A 65 29.38 -5.01 2.65
CA THR A 65 27.92 -5.20 2.58
C THR A 65 27.57 -6.48 1.83
N ILE A 66 26.56 -7.18 2.33
CA ILE A 66 25.96 -8.34 1.68
C ILE A 66 24.51 -7.95 1.35
N ASP A 67 24.19 -7.91 0.06
CA ASP A 67 22.83 -7.64 -0.42
C ASP A 67 22.25 -8.93 -0.98
N VAL A 68 21.08 -9.34 -0.51
CA VAL A 68 20.34 -10.50 -1.00
C VAL A 68 19.12 -10.05 -1.76
N TYR A 69 19.02 -10.44 -3.02
CA TYR A 69 17.83 -10.22 -3.84
C TYR A 69 16.91 -11.43 -3.71
N VAL A 70 15.64 -11.14 -3.34
CA VAL A 70 14.59 -12.15 -3.19
C VAL A 70 13.41 -11.81 -4.07
N ASN A 71 12.94 -12.78 -4.85
CA ASN A 71 11.77 -12.63 -5.72
C ASN A 71 10.53 -13.32 -5.11
N GLY A 72 9.63 -12.53 -4.53
CA GLY A 72 8.41 -13.05 -3.92
C GLY A 72 7.45 -13.71 -4.92
N ARG A 73 7.46 -13.28 -6.20
CA ARG A 73 6.66 -13.91 -7.25
C ARG A 73 7.10 -15.34 -7.54
N GLU A 74 8.41 -15.58 -7.64
CA GLU A 74 8.95 -16.94 -7.84
C GLU A 74 8.59 -17.86 -6.66
N TRP A 75 8.69 -17.34 -5.44
CA TRP A 75 8.25 -18.07 -4.26
C TRP A 75 6.77 -18.43 -4.34
N LEU A 76 5.91 -17.48 -4.71
CA LEU A 76 4.47 -17.71 -4.86
C LEU A 76 4.18 -18.74 -5.96
N ALA A 77 4.82 -18.63 -7.13
CA ALA A 77 4.68 -19.59 -8.23
C ALA A 77 4.98 -21.02 -7.77
N ARG A 78 6.08 -21.22 -7.04
CA ARG A 78 6.47 -22.53 -6.51
C ARG A 78 5.50 -23.05 -5.45
N ARG A 79 4.93 -22.17 -4.63
CA ARG A 79 3.88 -22.53 -3.65
C ARG A 79 2.60 -22.95 -4.35
N LEU A 80 2.15 -22.25 -5.39
CA LEU A 80 0.97 -22.59 -6.18
C LEU A 80 1.15 -23.93 -6.89
N THR A 81 2.31 -24.16 -7.53
CA THR A 81 2.63 -25.45 -8.17
C THR A 81 2.55 -26.61 -7.18
N ARG A 82 3.18 -26.49 -6.00
CA ARG A 82 3.13 -27.52 -4.94
C ARG A 82 1.71 -27.75 -4.41
N ALA A 83 0.89 -26.72 -4.46
CA ALA A 83 -0.51 -26.77 -4.01
C ALA A 83 -1.49 -27.26 -5.09
N GLY A 84 -1.00 -27.57 -6.31
CA GLY A 84 -1.84 -27.98 -7.44
C GLY A 84 -2.76 -26.89 -7.97
N VAL A 85 -2.48 -25.61 -7.69
CA VAL A 85 -3.26 -24.47 -8.20
C VAL A 85 -2.73 -24.06 -9.56
N ALA A 86 -3.58 -24.12 -10.59
CA ALA A 86 -3.22 -23.70 -11.94
C ALA A 86 -3.06 -22.17 -12.00
N TYR A 87 -2.05 -21.70 -12.72
CA TYR A 87 -1.78 -20.29 -12.96
C TYR A 87 -1.07 -20.08 -14.29
N THR A 88 -1.21 -18.91 -14.88
CA THR A 88 -0.50 -18.49 -16.10
C THR A 88 0.49 -17.39 -15.76
N PRO A 89 1.80 -17.67 -15.76
CA PRO A 89 2.82 -16.65 -15.50
C PRO A 89 3.04 -15.81 -16.77
N CYS A 90 3.30 -14.52 -16.58
CA CYS A 90 3.74 -13.63 -17.64
C CYS A 90 4.74 -12.62 -17.05
N ASP A 91 6.01 -12.71 -17.44
CA ASP A 91 7.09 -11.91 -16.88
C ASP A 91 7.08 -11.97 -15.33
N ASN A 92 6.90 -10.85 -14.64
CA ASN A 92 6.85 -10.80 -13.18
C ASN A 92 5.42 -10.69 -12.62
N CYS A 93 4.41 -11.18 -13.33
CA CYS A 93 3.01 -11.23 -12.86
C CYS A 93 2.34 -12.58 -13.21
N PHE A 94 1.09 -12.72 -12.79
CA PHE A 94 0.21 -13.81 -13.19
C PHE A 94 -0.99 -13.21 -13.92
N THR A 95 -1.24 -13.66 -15.15
CA THR A 95 -2.39 -13.21 -15.94
C THR A 95 -3.65 -14.04 -15.70
N ALA A 96 -3.52 -15.18 -15.04
CA ALA A 96 -4.63 -15.99 -14.55
C ALA A 96 -4.17 -16.82 -13.34
N ILE A 97 -5.06 -17.03 -12.38
CA ILE A 97 -4.89 -17.92 -11.23
C ILE A 97 -6.22 -18.59 -10.97
N ALA A 98 -6.24 -19.91 -10.83
CA ALA A 98 -7.48 -20.67 -10.62
C ALA A 98 -8.10 -20.41 -9.24
N ASP A 99 -7.31 -20.13 -8.22
CA ASP A 99 -7.75 -19.83 -6.85
C ASP A 99 -6.97 -18.62 -6.28
N PHE A 100 -7.55 -17.43 -6.48
CA PHE A 100 -6.96 -16.17 -5.97
C PHE A 100 -6.90 -16.13 -4.45
N ALA A 101 -7.89 -16.72 -3.76
CA ALA A 101 -7.90 -16.69 -2.29
C ALA A 101 -6.75 -17.53 -1.72
N ARG A 102 -6.46 -18.68 -2.32
CA ARG A 102 -5.32 -19.53 -1.95
C ARG A 102 -3.99 -18.85 -2.29
N ALA A 103 -3.90 -18.19 -3.45
CA ALA A 103 -2.73 -17.42 -3.84
C ALA A 103 -2.45 -16.26 -2.85
N GLN A 104 -3.50 -15.55 -2.43
CA GLN A 104 -3.37 -14.47 -1.45
C GLN A 104 -2.88 -15.00 -0.09
N ARG A 105 -3.47 -16.09 0.41
CA ARG A 105 -2.99 -16.72 1.66
C ARG A 105 -1.52 -17.14 1.55
N ALA A 106 -1.12 -17.77 0.45
CA ALA A 106 0.27 -18.14 0.22
C ALA A 106 1.18 -16.91 0.17
N SER A 107 0.76 -15.83 -0.49
CA SER A 107 1.52 -14.56 -0.49
C SER A 107 1.66 -13.95 0.92
N ASP A 108 0.63 -14.04 1.75
CA ASP A 108 0.66 -13.55 3.12
C ASP A 108 1.63 -14.35 4.00
N GLU A 109 1.76 -15.66 3.80
CA GLU A 109 2.75 -16.50 4.48
C GLU A 109 4.19 -16.01 4.28
N LEU A 110 4.51 -15.47 3.10
CA LEU A 110 5.84 -14.93 2.81
C LEU A 110 6.28 -13.86 3.83
N THR A 111 5.33 -13.09 4.35
CA THR A 111 5.63 -12.00 5.31
C THR A 111 5.96 -12.51 6.70
N THR A 112 5.59 -13.75 7.03
CA THR A 112 5.75 -14.37 8.35
C THR A 112 6.95 -15.31 8.47
N LEU A 113 7.72 -15.48 7.39
CA LEU A 113 8.93 -16.30 7.39
C LEU A 113 9.99 -15.74 8.36
N ASP A 114 10.81 -16.63 8.90
CA ASP A 114 11.98 -16.22 9.69
C ASP A 114 13.09 -15.70 8.76
N TRP A 115 12.92 -14.47 8.31
CA TRP A 115 13.84 -13.80 7.40
C TRP A 115 15.28 -13.71 7.92
N PRO A 116 15.54 -13.38 9.20
CA PRO A 116 16.89 -13.34 9.71
C PRO A 116 17.63 -14.68 9.55
N THR A 117 16.97 -15.79 9.87
CA THR A 117 17.55 -17.13 9.71
C THR A 117 17.78 -17.48 8.25
N LEU A 118 16.80 -17.21 7.37
CA LEU A 118 16.92 -17.48 5.93
C LEU A 118 18.07 -16.67 5.29
N LEU A 119 18.11 -15.36 5.54
CA LEU A 119 19.15 -14.48 4.99
C LEU A 119 20.55 -14.89 5.47
N THR A 120 20.69 -15.28 6.74
CA THR A 120 21.94 -15.76 7.30
C THR A 120 22.35 -17.08 6.64
N ALA A 121 21.41 -18.00 6.41
CA ALA A 121 21.69 -19.26 5.72
C ALA A 121 22.19 -19.03 4.29
N TRP A 122 21.56 -18.14 3.54
CA TRP A 122 22.00 -17.79 2.18
C TRP A 122 23.35 -17.08 2.17
N ALA A 123 23.62 -16.15 3.07
CA ALA A 123 24.93 -15.53 3.19
C ALA A 123 26.03 -16.57 3.45
N ARG A 124 25.79 -17.53 4.34
CA ARG A 124 26.74 -18.62 4.61
C ARG A 124 26.92 -19.57 3.43
N ARG A 125 25.87 -19.80 2.64
CA ARG A 125 25.94 -20.65 1.44
C ARG A 125 26.90 -20.09 0.38
N VAL A 126 26.93 -18.78 0.18
CA VAL A 126 27.82 -18.13 -0.78
C VAL A 126 29.18 -17.75 -0.19
N MET A 127 29.25 -17.59 1.10
CA MET A 127 30.47 -17.22 1.84
C MET A 127 30.66 -18.17 3.05
N PRO A 128 31.08 -19.42 2.81
CA PRO A 128 31.23 -20.45 3.88
C PRO A 128 32.18 -20.04 5.00
N TRP A 129 33.15 -19.16 4.70
CA TRP A 129 34.07 -18.61 5.71
C TRP A 129 33.45 -17.64 6.69
N LEU A 130 32.21 -17.21 6.49
CA LEU A 130 31.45 -16.40 7.46
C LEU A 130 30.88 -17.29 8.58
N ASP A 131 31.71 -18.08 9.21
CA ASP A 131 31.35 -18.94 10.33
C ASP A 131 32.18 -18.59 11.59
N ARG A 132 31.84 -19.24 12.70
CA ARG A 132 32.54 -19.04 13.97
C ARG A 132 34.01 -19.40 13.92
N ARG A 133 34.43 -20.34 13.06
CA ARG A 133 35.81 -20.86 13.00
C ARG A 133 36.74 -19.81 12.38
N SER A 134 36.22 -19.00 11.46
CA SER A 134 36.97 -17.93 10.81
C SER A 134 37.02 -16.62 11.62
N GLY A 135 36.42 -16.58 12.80
CA GLY A 135 36.32 -15.34 13.59
C GLY A 135 35.31 -14.33 13.08
N TRP A 136 34.63 -14.64 11.97
CA TRP A 136 33.56 -13.81 11.38
C TRP A 136 32.22 -14.43 11.69
N ASP A 137 31.71 -14.23 12.92
CA ASP A 137 30.39 -14.70 13.30
C ASP A 137 29.29 -13.72 12.84
N LEU A 138 28.40 -14.19 11.96
CA LEU A 138 27.22 -13.42 11.54
C LEU A 138 26.15 -13.24 12.64
N ARG A 139 26.40 -13.73 13.84
CA ARG A 139 25.53 -13.51 14.99
C ARG A 139 26.09 -12.39 15.87
N PRO A 140 25.31 -11.40 16.19
CA PRO A 140 23.94 -11.06 15.87
C PRO A 140 23.85 -10.10 14.67
N TYR A 141 23.78 -10.61 13.47
CA TYR A 141 23.74 -9.77 12.27
C TYR A 141 22.39 -9.07 12.15
N TYR A 142 22.41 -7.76 11.96
CA TYR A 142 21.19 -6.97 11.78
C TYR A 142 20.85 -6.86 10.29
N TRP A 143 19.94 -7.72 9.84
CA TRP A 143 19.43 -7.67 8.48
C TRP A 143 18.48 -6.50 8.29
N SER A 144 18.72 -5.71 7.25
CA SER A 144 17.89 -4.54 6.92
C SER A 144 17.39 -4.64 5.48
N GLN A 145 16.19 -4.12 5.26
CA GLN A 145 15.62 -3.94 3.94
C GLN A 145 16.08 -2.61 3.35
N ARG A 146 16.86 -2.65 2.27
CA ARG A 146 17.25 -1.46 1.51
C ARG A 146 16.06 -0.91 0.75
N GLN A 147 15.35 -1.80 0.06
CA GLN A 147 14.17 -1.51 -0.76
C GLN A 147 13.13 -2.60 -0.57
N SER A 148 11.87 -2.23 -0.55
CA SER A 148 10.75 -3.15 -0.67
C SER A 148 9.79 -2.66 -1.74
N GLU A 149 9.36 -3.57 -2.60
CA GLU A 149 8.31 -3.36 -3.58
C GLU A 149 7.14 -4.28 -3.24
N TYR A 150 5.96 -3.71 -3.12
CA TYR A 150 4.72 -4.44 -2.87
C TYR A 150 3.72 -4.12 -3.95
N ALA A 151 3.35 -5.12 -4.73
CA ALA A 151 2.37 -5.00 -5.79
C ALA A 151 0.99 -5.52 -5.35
N THR A 152 -0.05 -4.83 -5.79
CA THR A 152 -1.43 -5.31 -5.81
C THR A 152 -1.85 -5.42 -7.25
N ASP A 153 -2.22 -6.61 -7.68
CA ASP A 153 -2.61 -6.92 -9.04
C ASP A 153 -4.12 -7.12 -9.13
N VAL A 154 -4.77 -6.38 -10.02
CA VAL A 154 -6.16 -6.59 -10.42
C VAL A 154 -6.13 -7.26 -11.79
N VAL A 155 -6.51 -8.53 -11.85
CA VAL A 155 -6.51 -9.34 -13.07
C VAL A 155 -7.86 -9.22 -13.77
N PHE A 156 -7.85 -8.77 -15.01
CA PHE A 156 -9.06 -8.64 -15.83
C PHE A 156 -9.37 -9.96 -16.56
N ALA A 157 -10.64 -10.24 -16.71
CA ALA A 157 -11.10 -11.45 -17.42
C ALA A 157 -10.69 -11.44 -18.89
N ALA A 158 -10.75 -10.28 -19.54
CA ALA A 158 -10.27 -10.10 -20.90
C ALA A 158 -9.31 -8.89 -20.99
N ALA A 159 -8.35 -8.95 -21.92
CA ALA A 159 -7.44 -7.85 -22.19
C ALA A 159 -8.17 -6.58 -22.69
N ALA A 160 -9.25 -6.75 -23.44
CA ALA A 160 -10.06 -5.66 -23.94
C ALA A 160 -10.69 -4.81 -22.82
N ASP A 161 -11.04 -5.44 -21.68
CA ASP A 161 -11.63 -4.72 -20.54
C ASP A 161 -10.62 -3.73 -19.96
N LEU A 162 -9.38 -4.17 -19.73
CA LEU A 162 -8.31 -3.29 -19.25
C LEU A 162 -7.95 -2.22 -20.30
N ALA A 163 -7.83 -2.61 -21.56
CA ALA A 163 -7.51 -1.68 -22.66
C ALA A 163 -8.54 -0.55 -22.78
N THR A 164 -9.82 -0.84 -22.51
CA THR A 164 -10.90 0.17 -22.55
C THR A 164 -10.82 1.15 -21.40
N ILE A 165 -10.54 0.67 -20.17
CA ILE A 165 -10.57 1.53 -18.97
C ILE A 165 -9.22 2.19 -18.70
N TYR A 166 -8.10 1.57 -19.06
CA TYR A 166 -6.76 2.00 -18.67
C TYR A 166 -6.40 3.44 -19.09
N PRO A 167 -6.74 3.92 -20.31
CA PRO A 167 -6.49 5.32 -20.69
C PRO A 167 -7.21 6.33 -19.79
N ARG A 168 -8.42 5.99 -19.31
CA ARG A 168 -9.22 6.82 -18.41
C ARG A 168 -8.58 6.85 -17.01
N LEU A 169 -8.17 5.68 -16.48
CA LEU A 169 -7.44 5.57 -15.23
C LEU A 169 -6.13 6.36 -15.27
N THR A 170 -5.40 6.29 -16.37
CA THR A 170 -4.15 7.03 -16.57
C THR A 170 -4.37 8.53 -16.53
N ARG A 171 -5.38 9.02 -17.27
CA ARG A 171 -5.75 10.45 -17.29
C ARG A 171 -6.15 10.90 -15.88
N HIS A 172 -7.02 10.15 -15.20
CA HIS A 172 -7.46 10.46 -13.85
C HIS A 172 -6.28 10.51 -12.86
N ALA A 173 -5.35 9.56 -12.94
CA ALA A 173 -4.17 9.54 -12.08
C ALA A 173 -3.22 10.74 -12.33
N ILE A 174 -3.19 11.27 -13.54
CA ILE A 174 -2.37 12.44 -13.91
C ILE A 174 -3.06 13.73 -13.49
N ASP A 175 -4.34 13.87 -13.79
CA ASP A 175 -5.06 15.15 -13.69
C ASP A 175 -5.66 15.39 -12.29
N ALA A 176 -6.12 14.33 -11.60
CA ALA A 176 -6.83 14.45 -10.34
C ALA A 176 -5.98 14.20 -9.09
N PHE A 177 -4.85 13.50 -9.20
CA PHE A 177 -4.03 13.18 -8.03
C PHE A 177 -2.98 14.25 -7.76
N HIS A 178 -3.38 15.23 -6.96
CA HIS A 178 -2.49 16.29 -6.48
C HIS A 178 -1.63 15.83 -5.28
N ALA A 179 -0.67 16.66 -4.86
CA ALA A 179 0.24 16.35 -3.77
C ALA A 179 -0.45 15.87 -2.47
N PRO A 180 -1.55 16.48 -1.98
CA PRO A 180 -2.25 15.99 -0.80
C PRO A 180 -2.83 14.58 -0.97
N ASN A 181 -3.30 14.23 -2.18
CA ASN A 181 -3.81 12.89 -2.48
C ASN A 181 -2.70 11.85 -2.38
N VAL A 182 -1.56 12.09 -3.02
CA VAL A 182 -0.40 11.18 -3.01
C VAL A 182 0.13 10.96 -1.60
N LEU A 183 0.24 12.03 -0.80
CA LEU A 183 0.64 11.92 0.61
C LEU A 183 -0.36 11.07 1.40
N ARG A 184 -1.67 11.27 1.19
CA ARG A 184 -2.71 10.45 1.82
C ARG A 184 -2.64 9.00 1.40
N PHE A 185 -2.38 8.69 0.12
CA PHE A 185 -2.19 7.31 -0.35
C PHE A 185 -1.06 6.62 0.42
N LEU A 186 0.05 7.30 0.62
CA LEU A 186 1.17 6.79 1.41
C LEU A 186 0.94 6.85 2.93
N GLY A 187 -0.26 7.24 3.40
CA GLY A 187 -0.59 7.33 4.83
C GLY A 187 0.12 8.47 5.55
N ARG A 188 0.56 9.50 4.81
CA ARG A 188 1.17 10.71 5.36
C ARG A 188 0.15 11.83 5.45
N ARG A 189 0.29 12.69 6.45
CA ARG A 189 -0.51 13.91 6.58
C ARG A 189 0.26 15.09 5.99
N PHE A 190 -0.45 15.93 5.27
CA PHE A 190 0.05 17.24 4.87
C PHE A 190 0.21 18.11 6.12
N GLY A 191 1.40 18.63 6.36
CA GLY A 191 1.67 19.53 7.49
C GLY A 191 2.48 20.74 7.02
N HIS A 192 2.45 21.85 7.76
CA HIS A 192 3.19 23.08 7.44
C HIS A 192 4.71 22.92 7.26
N ARG A 193 5.25 21.75 7.61
CA ARG A 193 6.68 21.39 7.46
C ARG A 193 6.86 20.14 6.59
N SER A 194 5.97 19.89 5.63
CA SER A 194 6.23 18.83 4.66
C SER A 194 7.19 19.37 3.59
N ASP A 195 8.47 19.17 3.81
CA ASP A 195 9.55 19.52 2.87
C ASP A 195 9.56 18.57 1.65
N GLY A 196 8.56 17.68 1.55
CA GLY A 196 8.48 16.67 0.52
C GLY A 196 7.76 17.16 -0.71
N GLU A 197 8.50 17.54 -1.74
CA GLU A 197 7.94 17.71 -3.06
C GLU A 197 7.36 16.37 -3.56
N VAL A 198 6.15 16.41 -4.08
CA VAL A 198 5.53 15.28 -4.77
C VAL A 198 5.80 15.45 -6.26
N THR A 199 6.56 14.51 -6.80
CA THR A 199 6.85 14.47 -8.23
C THR A 199 6.02 13.39 -8.88
N SER A 200 5.22 13.75 -9.90
CA SER A 200 4.51 12.79 -10.73
C SER A 200 5.19 12.69 -12.07
N THR A 201 5.53 11.48 -12.48
CA THR A 201 6.14 11.19 -13.77
C THR A 201 5.36 10.09 -14.47
N PHE A 202 5.36 10.13 -15.81
CA PHE A 202 4.81 9.06 -16.61
C PHE A 202 5.81 8.61 -17.66
N LYS A 203 5.83 7.30 -17.92
CA LYS A 203 6.68 6.68 -18.94
C LYS A 203 5.82 5.85 -19.87
N ARG A 204 6.03 6.00 -21.17
CA ARG A 204 5.41 5.13 -22.17
C ARG A 204 6.21 3.83 -22.25
N ARG A 205 5.49 2.72 -22.21
CA ARG A 205 6.02 1.35 -22.34
C ARG A 205 5.25 0.65 -23.45
N THR A 206 5.67 -0.55 -23.81
CA THR A 206 4.99 -1.36 -24.83
C THR A 206 3.54 -1.65 -24.45
N GLU A 207 3.29 -1.93 -23.17
CA GLU A 207 1.96 -2.27 -22.65
C GLU A 207 1.09 -1.04 -22.30
N GLY A 208 1.66 0.16 -22.30
CA GLY A 208 0.92 1.37 -21.94
C GLY A 208 1.72 2.37 -21.11
N VAL A 209 1.03 3.37 -20.58
CA VAL A 209 1.65 4.43 -19.78
C VAL A 209 1.79 3.98 -18.33
N CYS A 210 2.99 4.02 -17.79
CA CYS A 210 3.25 3.87 -16.36
C CYS A 210 3.20 5.24 -15.69
N VAL A 211 2.29 5.45 -14.74
CA VAL A 211 2.24 6.64 -13.88
C VAL A 211 2.96 6.35 -12.59
N ARG A 212 3.85 7.24 -12.16
CA ARG A 212 4.60 7.13 -10.91
C ARG A 212 4.50 8.43 -10.12
N HIS A 213 4.04 8.32 -8.89
CA HIS A 213 4.06 9.40 -7.91
C HIS A 213 5.18 9.13 -6.90
N SER A 214 6.09 10.07 -6.75
CA SER A 214 7.24 9.96 -5.86
C SER A 214 7.18 11.02 -4.77
N VAL A 215 7.47 10.59 -3.54
CA VAL A 215 7.62 11.46 -2.38
C VAL A 215 8.95 11.11 -1.73
N GLU A 216 9.93 11.99 -1.86
CA GLU A 216 11.29 11.72 -1.45
C GLU A 216 11.81 10.44 -2.12
N GLU A 217 12.27 9.45 -1.34
CA GLU A 217 12.79 8.18 -1.83
C GLU A 217 11.70 7.10 -2.03
N ASN A 218 10.44 7.38 -1.70
CA ASN A 218 9.35 6.42 -1.77
C ASN A 218 8.43 6.72 -2.95
N SER A 219 7.79 5.72 -3.51
CA SER A 219 6.90 5.94 -4.65
C SER A 219 5.74 4.97 -4.70
N LEU A 220 4.70 5.39 -5.42
CA LEU A 220 3.55 4.60 -5.80
C LEU A 220 3.42 4.65 -7.32
N LYS A 221 3.29 3.49 -7.96
CA LYS A 221 3.20 3.36 -9.41
C LYS A 221 1.89 2.67 -9.78
N MET A 222 1.34 3.07 -10.92
CA MET A 222 0.26 2.40 -11.62
C MET A 222 0.72 2.07 -13.03
N TYR A 223 0.53 0.84 -13.47
CA TYR A 223 0.82 0.44 -14.83
C TYR A 223 0.07 -0.82 -15.26
N ASP A 224 -0.13 -0.92 -16.57
CA ASP A 224 -0.58 -2.15 -17.20
C ASP A 224 0.56 -3.17 -17.25
N LYS A 225 0.26 -4.40 -16.96
CA LYS A 225 1.17 -5.54 -17.03
C LYS A 225 0.56 -6.59 -17.93
N ALA A 226 1.29 -6.90 -19.00
CA ALA A 226 0.89 -7.90 -19.99
C ALA A 226 -0.49 -7.65 -20.65
N GLY A 227 -0.98 -6.42 -20.70
CA GLY A 227 -2.26 -6.06 -21.29
C GLY A 227 -3.48 -6.58 -20.52
N ARG A 228 -3.31 -7.16 -19.33
CA ARG A 228 -4.38 -7.87 -18.61
C ARG A 228 -4.39 -7.67 -17.10
N VAL A 229 -3.35 -7.06 -16.56
CA VAL A 229 -3.20 -6.86 -15.13
C VAL A 229 -2.98 -5.37 -14.84
N LEU A 230 -3.91 -4.74 -14.13
CA LEU A 230 -3.70 -3.44 -13.55
C LEU A 230 -2.88 -3.62 -12.26
N ARG A 231 -1.64 -3.14 -12.27
CA ARG A 231 -0.75 -3.22 -11.13
C ARG A 231 -0.61 -1.86 -10.45
N ILE A 232 -0.84 -1.87 -9.14
CA ILE A 232 -0.49 -0.76 -8.25
C ILE A 232 0.68 -1.24 -7.37
N GLU A 233 1.77 -0.48 -7.37
CA GLU A 233 3.00 -0.88 -6.69
C GLU A 233 3.54 0.23 -5.80
N THR A 234 3.65 -0.06 -4.51
CA THR A 234 4.31 0.83 -3.55
C THR A 234 5.76 0.40 -3.36
N THR A 235 6.70 1.32 -3.61
CA THR A 235 8.12 1.16 -3.34
C THR A 235 8.52 1.96 -2.10
N ILE A 236 9.14 1.31 -1.10
CA ILE A 236 9.65 1.95 0.11
C ILE A 236 11.17 1.78 0.17
N ASN A 237 11.90 2.88 0.00
CA ASN A 237 13.34 2.99 0.19
C ASN A 237 13.67 3.63 1.55
N ASN A 238 12.88 4.63 1.96
CA ASN A 238 13.05 5.29 3.24
C ASN A 238 11.85 5.05 4.17
N PRO A 239 11.91 4.01 5.02
CA PRO A 239 10.81 3.69 5.93
C PRO A 239 10.68 4.68 7.09
N ARG A 240 11.71 5.46 7.43
CA ARG A 240 11.69 6.39 8.59
C ARG A 240 10.61 7.46 8.50
N ARG A 241 10.14 7.76 7.29
CA ARG A 241 9.05 8.73 7.04
C ARG A 241 7.67 8.19 7.40
N PHE A 242 7.53 6.87 7.58
CA PHE A 242 6.30 6.24 8.02
C PHE A 242 6.33 6.03 9.53
N LYS A 243 5.28 6.45 10.22
CA LYS A 243 5.16 6.27 11.67
C LYS A 243 4.13 5.20 11.98
N LEU A 244 4.41 4.39 12.97
CA LEU A 244 3.51 3.36 13.50
C LEU A 244 3.40 3.44 15.01
N ARG A 245 2.28 2.95 15.57
CA ARG A 245 2.12 2.83 17.01
C ARG A 245 2.85 1.58 17.50
N ARG A 246 3.77 1.79 18.43
CA ARG A 246 4.55 0.70 19.03
C ARG A 246 4.62 0.88 20.55
N ARG A 247 4.55 -0.24 21.26
CA ARG A 247 4.92 -0.28 22.68
C ARG A 247 6.43 -0.08 22.79
N THR A 248 6.84 0.96 23.49
CA THR A 248 8.25 1.27 23.76
C THR A 248 8.43 1.44 25.25
N THR A 249 9.59 1.05 25.77
CA THR A 249 9.99 1.32 27.15
C THR A 249 10.79 2.62 27.17
N HIS A 250 10.35 3.59 27.93
CA HIS A 250 11.04 4.85 28.13
C HIS A 250 11.03 5.20 29.61
N ALA A 251 12.19 5.45 30.19
CA ALA A 251 12.36 5.67 31.63
C ALA A 251 11.66 4.59 32.48
N GLY A 252 11.87 3.30 32.14
CA GLY A 252 11.30 2.16 32.86
C GLY A 252 9.79 1.91 32.63
N ARG A 253 9.07 2.81 31.98
CA ARG A 253 7.62 2.70 31.75
C ARG A 253 7.28 2.29 30.30
N ARG A 254 6.44 1.27 30.14
CA ARG A 254 5.91 0.86 28.84
C ARG A 254 4.80 1.80 28.39
N ARG A 255 4.99 2.48 27.25
CA ARG A 255 3.99 3.38 26.63
C ARG A 255 3.87 3.10 25.14
N THR A 256 2.66 3.21 24.61
CA THR A 256 2.43 3.16 23.16
C THR A 256 2.70 4.56 22.57
N ARG A 257 3.67 4.66 21.65
CA ARG A 257 4.04 5.91 21.00
C ARG A 257 4.08 5.72 19.48
N TRP A 258 3.93 6.81 18.75
CA TRP A 258 4.22 6.88 17.33
C TRP A 258 5.73 6.91 17.13
N VAL A 259 6.26 5.88 16.50
CA VAL A 259 7.69 5.74 16.19
C VAL A 259 7.91 5.51 14.71
N PRO A 260 9.03 5.94 14.13
CA PRO A 260 9.37 5.62 12.75
C PRO A 260 9.44 4.12 12.51
N LEU A 261 9.03 3.71 11.31
CA LEU A 261 9.22 2.35 10.82
C LEU A 261 10.73 2.09 10.65
N ARG A 262 11.20 0.93 11.10
CA ARG A 262 12.62 0.58 11.07
C ARG A 262 13.01 -0.03 9.72
N LYS A 263 14.31 0.02 9.41
CA LYS A 263 14.86 -0.68 8.23
C LYS A 263 14.99 -2.19 8.44
N GLY A 264 14.98 -2.70 9.68
CA GLY A 264 15.17 -4.11 9.98
C GLY A 264 14.10 -5.00 9.36
N VAL A 265 14.49 -6.19 8.92
CA VAL A 265 13.58 -7.19 8.31
C VAL A 265 12.48 -7.66 9.26
N ILE A 266 12.67 -7.51 10.56
CA ILE A 266 11.66 -7.78 11.58
C ILE A 266 10.40 -6.89 11.42
N ASP A 267 10.52 -5.75 10.77
CA ASP A 267 9.40 -4.84 10.46
C ASP A 267 8.79 -5.11 9.07
N LEU A 268 9.19 -6.18 8.37
CA LEU A 268 8.63 -6.56 7.07
C LEU A 268 7.11 -6.67 7.07
N PRO A 269 6.45 -7.36 8.03
CA PRO A 269 4.99 -7.42 8.06
C PRO A 269 4.35 -6.02 8.11
N ARG A 270 4.93 -5.11 8.88
CA ARG A 270 4.45 -3.72 8.99
C ARG A 270 4.62 -2.92 7.70
N ARG A 271 5.70 -3.18 6.95
CA ARG A 271 5.89 -2.58 5.62
C ARG A 271 4.84 -3.08 4.64
N VAL A 272 4.55 -4.37 4.67
CA VAL A 272 3.52 -4.99 3.83
C VAL A 272 2.15 -4.39 4.13
N ASP A 273 1.75 -4.30 5.41
CA ASP A 273 0.48 -3.69 5.82
C ASP A 273 0.35 -2.24 5.30
N LEU A 274 1.43 -1.46 5.44
CA LEU A 274 1.48 -0.08 4.99
C LEU A 274 1.34 0.02 3.45
N SER A 275 2.10 -0.81 2.72
CA SER A 275 2.07 -0.81 1.25
C SER A 275 0.72 -1.30 0.72
N ARG A 276 0.15 -2.36 1.32
CA ARG A 276 -1.19 -2.86 1.00
C ARG A 276 -2.24 -1.76 1.18
N ALA A 277 -2.20 -1.06 2.32
CA ALA A 277 -3.12 0.03 2.59
C ALA A 277 -2.90 1.24 1.65
N ALA A 278 -1.67 1.51 1.22
CA ALA A 278 -1.39 2.54 0.24
C ALA A 278 -1.97 2.19 -1.14
N ASN A 279 -1.75 0.96 -1.60
CA ASN A 279 -2.28 0.47 -2.87
C ASN A 279 -3.82 0.46 -2.86
N ALA A 280 -4.45 0.04 -1.74
CA ALA A 280 -5.90 0.05 -1.61
C ALA A 280 -6.46 1.47 -1.74
N ARG A 281 -5.92 2.45 -0.99
CA ARG A 281 -6.37 3.85 -1.09
C ARG A 281 -6.20 4.44 -2.49
N TYR A 282 -5.18 4.02 -3.22
CA TYR A 282 -4.98 4.43 -4.60
C TYR A 282 -6.02 3.83 -5.52
N LEU A 283 -6.31 2.53 -5.38
CA LEU A 283 -7.37 1.85 -6.13
C LEU A 283 -8.74 2.44 -5.84
N ASP A 284 -9.06 2.73 -4.57
CA ASP A 284 -10.31 3.39 -4.17
C ASP A 284 -10.46 4.77 -4.85
N ALA A 285 -9.36 5.53 -4.92
CA ALA A 285 -9.37 6.83 -5.59
C ALA A 285 -9.49 6.70 -7.13
N LEU A 286 -8.97 5.64 -7.73
CA LEU A 286 -9.17 5.35 -9.14
C LEU A 286 -10.60 4.91 -9.47
N ALA A 287 -11.31 4.29 -8.51
CA ALA A 287 -12.65 3.76 -8.73
C ALA A 287 -13.70 4.86 -9.04
N VAL A 288 -13.41 6.12 -8.74
CA VAL A 288 -14.29 7.28 -9.03
C VAL A 288 -14.05 7.89 -10.42
N VAL A 289 -13.24 7.27 -11.27
CA VAL A 289 -12.86 7.79 -12.61
C VAL A 289 -14.07 8.01 -13.54
N ASP A 290 -15.15 7.29 -13.33
CA ASP A 290 -16.37 7.35 -14.15
C ASP A 290 -17.43 8.29 -13.61
N ASP A 291 -17.20 8.92 -12.46
CA ASP A 291 -18.09 9.96 -11.96
C ASP A 291 -17.65 11.32 -12.51
N PRO A 292 -18.26 11.80 -13.61
CA PRO A 292 -17.93 13.10 -14.18
C PRO A 292 -18.44 14.24 -13.31
N THR A 293 -19.22 13.92 -12.27
CA THR A 293 -19.86 14.94 -11.42
C THR A 293 -18.82 15.54 -10.49
N VAL A 294 -18.52 16.79 -10.68
CA VAL A 294 -17.65 17.54 -9.78
C VAL A 294 -18.31 17.55 -8.40
N SER A 295 -17.59 17.22 -7.35
CA SER A 295 -18.12 17.15 -5.97
C SER A 295 -18.91 18.38 -5.54
N CYS A 296 -18.58 19.55 -6.06
CA CYS A 296 -19.36 20.77 -5.79
C CYS A 296 -20.78 20.69 -6.37
N HIS A 297 -20.99 20.08 -7.54
CA HIS A 297 -22.32 19.92 -8.12
C HIS A 297 -23.20 18.94 -7.34
N LEU A 298 -22.59 17.92 -6.73
CA LEU A 298 -23.28 16.98 -5.84
C LEU A 298 -23.62 17.62 -4.49
N LEU A 299 -22.71 18.40 -3.94
CA LEU A 299 -22.87 19.03 -2.63
C LEU A 299 -23.63 20.33 -2.69
N ASP A 300 -23.61 21.03 -3.83
CA ASP A 300 -24.25 22.36 -3.97
C ASP A 300 -25.75 22.37 -3.63
N PRO A 301 -26.58 21.41 -4.11
CA PRO A 301 -28.01 21.40 -3.78
C PRO A 301 -28.29 21.24 -2.28
N VAL A 302 -27.40 20.63 -1.51
CA VAL A 302 -27.53 20.35 -0.08
C VAL A 302 -26.78 21.35 0.79
N SER A 303 -25.87 22.13 0.18
CA SER A 303 -25.05 23.14 0.86
C SER A 303 -25.72 24.49 1.05
N HIS A 304 -26.93 24.64 0.54
CA HIS A 304 -27.73 25.83 0.72
C HIS A 304 -28.92 25.60 1.67
N PRO A 305 -29.45 26.63 2.35
CA PRO A 305 -30.63 26.47 3.17
C PRO A 305 -31.85 26.04 2.33
N ALA A 306 -32.58 25.05 2.82
CA ALA A 306 -33.81 24.57 2.18
C ALA A 306 -35.07 24.99 2.97
N SER A 307 -36.21 25.04 2.31
CA SER A 307 -37.49 25.32 2.95
C SER A 307 -38.42 24.12 2.87
N LEU A 308 -39.06 23.76 3.98
CA LEU A 308 -40.08 22.72 4.06
C LEU A 308 -41.22 23.21 4.96
N ASP A 309 -42.45 23.13 4.46
CA ASP A 309 -43.67 23.56 5.18
C ASP A 309 -43.56 24.99 5.74
N GLY A 310 -43.02 25.93 4.92
CA GLY A 310 -42.86 27.36 5.30
C GLY A 310 -41.73 27.62 6.31
N ARG A 311 -41.01 26.59 6.74
CA ARG A 311 -39.88 26.70 7.68
C ARG A 311 -38.57 26.58 6.97
N ARG A 312 -37.62 27.46 7.27
CA ARG A 312 -36.26 27.45 6.75
C ARG A 312 -35.41 26.45 7.56
N HIS A 313 -34.70 25.58 6.85
CA HIS A 313 -33.77 24.62 7.40
C HIS A 313 -32.34 25.00 7.01
N ARG A 314 -31.37 24.67 7.89
CA ARG A 314 -29.95 24.91 7.62
C ARG A 314 -29.46 24.05 6.47
N PRO A 315 -28.33 24.42 5.82
CA PRO A 315 -27.65 23.53 4.91
C PRO A 315 -27.17 22.24 5.61
N LEU A 316 -27.07 21.19 4.84
CA LEU A 316 -26.34 19.99 5.27
C LEU A 316 -24.84 20.27 5.29
N ARG A 317 -24.14 19.54 6.13
CA ARG A 317 -22.68 19.61 6.27
C ARG A 317 -22.12 18.20 6.20
N PRO A 318 -22.01 17.59 5.00
CA PRO A 318 -21.62 16.17 4.83
C PRO A 318 -20.29 15.82 5.46
N ILE A 319 -19.38 16.80 5.61
CA ILE A 319 -18.06 16.60 6.22
C ILE A 319 -18.11 16.72 7.77
N ALA A 320 -19.19 17.28 8.31
CA ALA A 320 -19.33 17.41 9.77
C ALA A 320 -19.71 16.06 10.39
N PRO A 321 -19.11 15.66 11.53
CA PRO A 321 -19.31 14.34 12.12
C PRO A 321 -20.79 13.99 12.35
N ASP A 322 -21.60 14.96 12.68
CA ASP A 322 -23.02 14.78 12.96
C ASP A 322 -23.85 14.43 11.71
N ASP A 323 -23.62 15.12 10.61
CA ASP A 323 -24.34 14.88 9.36
C ASP A 323 -23.73 13.64 8.67
N ALA A 324 -22.40 13.49 8.64
CA ALA A 324 -21.73 12.32 8.10
C ALA A 324 -22.18 11.00 8.73
N ALA A 325 -22.33 10.97 10.06
CA ALA A 325 -22.83 9.76 10.75
C ALA A 325 -24.28 9.43 10.37
N MET A 326 -25.14 10.45 10.18
CA MET A 326 -26.50 10.24 9.76
C MET A 326 -26.60 9.78 8.30
N GLU A 327 -25.74 10.30 7.41
CA GLU A 327 -25.63 9.87 6.02
C GLU A 327 -25.19 8.43 5.92
N ALA A 328 -24.16 8.04 6.67
CA ALA A 328 -23.71 6.65 6.75
C ALA A 328 -24.80 5.70 7.25
N ALA A 329 -25.57 6.12 8.26
CA ALA A 329 -26.71 5.34 8.76
C ALA A 329 -27.86 5.24 7.74
N LEU A 330 -28.16 6.31 7.02
CA LEU A 330 -29.17 6.32 5.94
C LEU A 330 -28.74 5.41 4.79
N LEU A 331 -27.48 5.44 4.38
CA LEU A 331 -26.94 4.55 3.35
C LEU A 331 -27.03 3.08 3.78
N ALA A 332 -26.74 2.76 5.03
CA ALA A 332 -26.83 1.40 5.56
C ALA A 332 -28.25 0.82 5.56
N VAL A 333 -29.28 1.67 5.71
CA VAL A 333 -30.68 1.23 5.74
C VAL A 333 -31.42 1.41 4.39
N SER A 334 -30.88 2.22 3.49
CA SER A 334 -31.46 2.57 2.17
C SER A 334 -31.68 1.38 1.21
N PRO A 335 -30.89 0.28 1.20
CA PRO A 335 -31.07 -0.83 0.27
C PRO A 335 -32.36 -1.65 0.45
N ARG A 336 -33.15 -1.38 1.49
CA ARG A 336 -34.39 -2.14 1.77
C ARG A 336 -35.52 -1.74 0.84
N PRO A 337 -36.13 -2.69 0.12
CA PRO A 337 -37.23 -2.39 -0.82
C PRO A 337 -38.45 -1.74 -0.15
N THR A 338 -38.68 -2.04 1.11
CA THR A 338 -39.82 -1.53 1.92
C THR A 338 -39.54 -0.21 2.62
N GLY A 339 -38.38 0.42 2.32
CA GLY A 339 -37.90 1.60 3.06
C GLY A 339 -37.37 1.24 4.46
N PHE A 340 -37.24 2.24 5.31
CA PHE A 340 -36.72 2.11 6.67
C PHE A 340 -37.61 2.77 7.70
N ARG A 341 -37.54 2.24 8.93
CA ARG A 341 -38.22 2.83 10.09
C ARG A 341 -37.22 3.59 10.97
N HIS A 342 -37.73 4.44 11.82
CA HIS A 342 -36.95 5.20 12.79
C HIS A 342 -36.01 4.30 13.66
N GLN A 343 -36.51 3.13 14.05
CA GLN A 343 -35.72 2.12 14.81
C GLN A 343 -34.53 1.58 14.03
N ASP A 344 -34.61 1.47 12.71
CA ASP A 344 -33.51 0.97 11.89
C ASP A 344 -32.35 1.95 11.88
N LEU A 345 -32.64 3.25 11.85
CA LEU A 345 -31.62 4.28 11.98
C LEU A 345 -30.99 4.32 13.38
N LEU A 346 -31.79 4.10 14.43
CA LEU A 346 -31.25 3.98 15.79
C LEU A 346 -30.24 2.84 15.90
N ARG A 347 -30.57 1.68 15.32
CA ARG A 347 -29.65 0.53 15.28
C ARG A 347 -28.40 0.80 14.46
N ALA A 348 -28.57 1.37 13.25
CA ALA A 348 -27.44 1.72 12.39
C ALA A 348 -26.48 2.72 13.06
N LEU A 349 -26.99 3.74 13.71
CA LEU A 349 -26.18 4.73 14.45
C LEU A 349 -25.50 4.11 15.67
N ALA A 350 -26.13 3.16 16.35
CA ALA A 350 -25.51 2.42 17.44
C ALA A 350 -24.34 1.55 16.94
N THR A 351 -24.50 0.90 15.79
CA THR A 351 -23.43 0.12 15.14
C THR A 351 -22.23 0.99 14.70
N LEU A 352 -22.51 2.25 14.35
CA LEU A 352 -21.48 3.24 14.01
C LEU A 352 -20.83 3.88 15.26
N GLU A 353 -21.17 3.42 16.46
CA GLU A 353 -20.69 3.96 17.75
C GLU A 353 -21.05 5.46 17.95
N VAL A 354 -22.13 5.95 17.30
CA VAL A 354 -22.63 7.33 17.42
C VAL A 354 -24.10 7.31 17.87
N PRO A 355 -24.42 6.84 19.07
CA PRO A 355 -25.79 6.72 19.55
C PRO A 355 -26.47 8.09 19.65
N ARG A 356 -27.76 8.16 19.26
CA ARG A 356 -28.55 9.38 19.29
C ARG A 356 -29.90 9.14 19.90
N THR A 357 -30.46 10.22 20.49
CA THR A 357 -31.82 10.19 21.02
C THR A 357 -32.85 10.22 19.88
N PRO A 358 -34.02 9.56 20.06
CA PRO A 358 -35.10 9.56 19.06
C PRO A 358 -35.46 10.95 18.57
N GLY A 359 -35.55 11.93 19.48
CA GLY A 359 -35.87 13.31 19.12
C GLY A 359 -34.83 14.00 18.24
N ARG A 360 -33.54 13.63 18.39
CA ARG A 360 -32.44 14.14 17.54
C ARG A 360 -32.54 13.56 16.12
N ILE A 361 -32.84 12.28 16.00
CA ILE A 361 -33.04 11.62 14.70
C ILE A 361 -34.26 12.22 13.97
N THR A 362 -35.36 12.44 14.69
CA THR A 362 -36.56 13.10 14.10
C THR A 362 -36.24 14.47 13.54
N ARG A 363 -35.49 15.31 14.28
CA ARG A 363 -35.05 16.62 13.79
C ARG A 363 -34.15 16.53 12.56
N GLN A 364 -33.20 15.58 12.55
CA GLN A 364 -32.35 15.36 11.40
C GLN A 364 -33.14 14.85 10.20
N LEU A 365 -34.04 13.89 10.35
CA LEU A 365 -34.91 13.43 9.25
C LEU A 365 -35.77 14.56 8.64
N ARG A 366 -36.21 15.54 9.44
CA ARG A 366 -36.86 16.76 8.90
C ARG A 366 -35.90 17.56 8.03
N LEU A 367 -34.65 17.72 8.47
CA LEU A 367 -33.61 18.38 7.70
C LEU A 367 -33.35 17.68 6.37
N TYR A 368 -33.16 16.35 6.37
CA TYR A 368 -32.95 15.56 5.15
C TYR A 368 -34.17 15.58 4.22
N ARG A 369 -35.40 15.69 4.77
CA ARG A 369 -36.61 15.89 3.96
C ARG A 369 -36.64 17.27 3.32
N ALA A 370 -36.24 18.31 4.04
CA ALA A 370 -36.17 19.65 3.46
C ALA A 370 -35.22 19.72 2.26
N HIS A 371 -34.17 18.90 2.26
CA HIS A 371 -33.23 18.76 1.16
C HIS A 371 -33.62 17.66 0.14
N ALA A 372 -34.86 17.15 0.20
CA ALA A 372 -35.39 16.12 -0.71
C ALA A 372 -34.63 14.81 -0.77
N LEU A 373 -33.77 14.51 0.21
CA LEU A 373 -32.97 13.26 0.27
C LEU A 373 -33.77 12.09 0.85
N VAL A 374 -34.84 12.35 1.64
CA VAL A 374 -35.69 11.35 2.28
C VAL A 374 -37.14 11.72 2.10
N GLY A 375 -37.97 10.79 1.65
CA GLY A 375 -39.41 10.94 1.56
C GLY A 375 -40.17 10.32 2.76
N ARG A 376 -41.46 10.63 2.91
CA ARG A 376 -42.36 9.95 3.84
C ARG A 376 -43.22 8.96 3.05
N ALA A 377 -43.19 7.69 3.42
CA ALA A 377 -44.12 6.72 2.85
C ALA A 377 -45.53 7.00 3.45
N GLY A 378 -46.53 7.25 2.62
CA GLY A 378 -47.92 7.35 3.03
C GLY A 378 -48.45 5.98 3.46
N LEU A 379 -49.28 5.94 4.51
CA LEU A 379 -50.11 4.79 4.86
C LEU A 379 -51.23 4.68 3.81
N GLY A 380 -50.98 4.08 2.65
CA GLY A 380 -52.10 3.93 1.70
C GLY A 380 -51.75 3.49 0.28
N ASP A 381 -50.54 3.67 -0.17
CA ASP A 381 -50.15 3.25 -1.52
C ASP A 381 -48.95 2.34 -1.51
N GLY A 382 -49.14 1.09 -1.96
CA GLY A 382 -48.07 0.11 -2.19
C GLY A 382 -47.15 0.47 -3.36
N ALA A 383 -46.85 1.76 -3.54
CA ALA A 383 -45.91 2.25 -4.52
C ALA A 383 -44.61 2.66 -3.83
N ALA A 384 -43.60 1.91 -4.13
CA ALA A 384 -42.22 2.19 -3.76
C ALA A 384 -41.88 3.67 -3.92
N THR A 385 -41.42 4.29 -2.84
CA THR A 385 -40.79 5.59 -2.88
C THR A 385 -39.59 5.52 -3.83
N ARG A 386 -39.79 5.90 -5.08
CA ARG A 386 -38.72 5.96 -6.09
C ARG A 386 -37.66 6.91 -5.61
N ARG A 387 -36.49 6.36 -5.49
CA ARG A 387 -35.23 7.01 -5.25
C ARG A 387 -34.95 8.13 -6.25
N ARG A 388 -34.55 9.28 -5.78
CA ARG A 388 -33.45 10.02 -6.36
C ARG A 388 -32.24 9.85 -5.43
N ALA A 389 -31.80 8.61 -5.26
CA ALA A 389 -30.52 8.27 -4.66
C ALA A 389 -29.73 7.47 -5.69
N GLY A 390 -29.62 8.03 -6.86
CA GLY A 390 -28.67 7.59 -7.81
C GLY A 390 -27.71 8.75 -8.05
N HIS A 391 -26.76 8.97 -7.16
CA HIS A 391 -25.59 9.86 -7.29
C HIS A 391 -25.35 10.58 -5.96
N LEU A 392 -24.84 9.84 -4.99
CA LEU A 392 -23.97 10.35 -3.93
C LEU A 392 -22.78 9.39 -3.81
#